data_056a24df7d3bb822f13ce66f09af57f6
#
_entry.id   056a24df7d3bb822f13ce66f09af57f6
#
_cell.length_a   1.000
_cell.length_b   1.000
_cell.length_c   1.000
_cell.angle_alpha   90.00
_cell.angle_beta   90.00
_cell.angle_gamma   90.00
#
_symmetry.space_group_name_H-M   'P 1'
#
loop_
_entity.id
_entity.type
_entity.pdbx_description
1 polymer ?
#
loop_
_entity_poly.entity_id
_entity_poly.type
_entity_poly.pdbx_seq_one_letter_code
_entity_poly.pdbx_strand_id
1 'polypeptide(L)'
;MAQAGNRAYPRPVTLKDKQITLRLMQAPDRDAVLAFAQGLPAGDLLFLPLDISHPKVVDGWVRSLDSNRTVTVVAETNGKLIGLGTLVRSETTWARHLGNIRLLVSPDARGIGLGSVLANEVFALAEEAGLQKVVAQMAAEQRGAQAVFEKLGFKAEALMADYVMDAQGRTHDLIVMSYDVTGLNE
;
A
#
# COMPACT_ATOMS: atom_id res chain seq x y z
N MET A 1 -6.36 15.56 12.75
CA MET A 1 -6.94 14.21 12.86
C MET A 1 -7.60 13.88 11.53
N ALA A 2 -6.99 12.99 10.74
CA ALA A 2 -7.63 12.50 9.53
C ALA A 2 -8.86 11.69 9.96
N GLN A 3 -10.05 12.16 9.63
CA GLN A 3 -11.25 11.35 9.72
C GLN A 3 -11.14 10.33 8.57
N ALA A 4 -10.73 9.11 8.90
CA ALA A 4 -11.06 7.97 8.08
C ALA A 4 -12.59 7.88 8.14
N GLY A 5 -13.27 8.13 7.01
CA GLY A 5 -14.69 8.27 6.89
C GLY A 5 -15.54 7.24 7.66
N ASN A 6 -16.57 6.68 7.10
CA ASN A 6 -17.55 5.84 7.80
C ASN A 6 -17.02 4.45 8.27
N ARG A 7 -15.70 4.14 8.10
CA ARG A 7 -15.10 2.86 8.53
C ARG A 7 -14.58 2.96 9.96
N ALA A 8 -15.19 2.17 10.85
CA ALA A 8 -14.71 2.06 12.23
C ALA A 8 -13.44 1.19 12.30
N TYR A 9 -12.37 1.74 12.87
CA TYR A 9 -11.16 1.02 13.26
C TYR A 9 -11.01 1.01 14.79
N PRO A 10 -10.47 -0.04 15.40
CA PRO A 10 -9.96 -1.28 14.79
C PRO A 10 -11.08 -2.19 14.28
N ARG A 11 -10.81 -2.97 13.22
CA ARG A 11 -11.74 -3.90 12.60
C ARG A 11 -11.16 -5.32 12.55
N PRO A 12 -11.82 -6.32 13.16
CA PRO A 12 -11.41 -7.71 13.06
C PRO A 12 -11.82 -8.29 11.70
N VAL A 13 -10.96 -9.11 11.12
CA VAL A 13 -11.24 -9.94 9.94
C VAL A 13 -10.68 -11.34 10.16
N THR A 14 -11.37 -12.36 9.63
CA THR A 14 -10.91 -13.74 9.68
C THR A 14 -10.52 -14.20 8.29
N LEU A 15 -9.27 -14.63 8.11
CA LEU A 15 -8.76 -15.15 6.86
C LEU A 15 -8.13 -16.52 7.10
N LYS A 16 -8.68 -17.60 6.50
CA LYS A 16 -8.21 -18.98 6.68
C LYS A 16 -7.91 -19.30 8.16
N ASP A 17 -8.90 -19.10 9.03
CA ASP A 17 -8.84 -19.38 10.48
C ASP A 17 -7.88 -18.49 11.29
N LYS A 18 -7.24 -17.49 10.66
CA LYS A 18 -6.43 -16.49 11.36
C LYS A 18 -7.27 -15.26 11.68
N GLN A 19 -7.27 -14.89 12.96
CA GLN A 19 -7.84 -13.62 13.42
C GLN A 19 -6.83 -12.49 13.15
N ILE A 20 -7.24 -11.50 12.39
CA ILE A 20 -6.42 -10.37 11.99
C ILE A 20 -7.16 -9.09 12.39
N THR A 21 -6.45 -8.15 12.99
CA THR A 21 -6.97 -6.83 13.28
C THR A 21 -6.45 -5.83 12.25
N LEU A 22 -7.36 -5.11 11.62
CA LEU A 22 -7.05 -3.98 10.75
C LEU A 22 -7.24 -2.68 11.54
N ARG A 23 -6.27 -1.79 11.51
CA ARG A 23 -6.35 -0.48 12.16
C ARG A 23 -5.49 0.56 11.44
N LEU A 24 -5.72 1.82 11.71
CA LEU A 24 -4.84 2.87 11.22
C LEU A 24 -3.49 2.82 11.93
N MET A 25 -2.44 3.10 11.17
CA MET A 25 -1.08 3.28 11.71
C MET A 25 -1.04 4.51 12.60
N GLN A 26 -0.33 4.39 13.72
CA GLN A 26 -0.12 5.45 14.70
C GLN A 26 1.38 5.65 14.97
N ALA A 27 1.74 6.76 15.59
CA ALA A 27 3.15 7.07 15.88
C ALA A 27 3.89 5.97 16.69
N PRO A 28 3.27 5.30 17.69
CA PRO A 28 3.89 4.21 18.41
C PRO A 28 4.22 2.97 17.55
N ASP A 29 3.67 2.84 16.35
CA ASP A 29 3.94 1.70 15.46
C ASP A 29 5.32 1.77 14.79
N ARG A 30 6.06 2.84 14.98
CA ARG A 30 7.35 3.12 14.37
C ARG A 30 8.28 1.91 14.36
N ASP A 31 8.52 1.30 15.52
CA ASP A 31 9.45 0.18 15.66
C ASP A 31 8.90 -1.12 15.07
N ALA A 32 7.60 -1.35 15.20
CA ALA A 32 6.93 -2.49 14.59
C ALA A 32 6.94 -2.42 13.05
N VAL A 33 6.73 -1.23 12.49
CA VAL A 33 6.80 -1.00 11.03
C VAL A 33 8.22 -1.18 10.51
N LEU A 34 9.23 -0.66 11.24
CA LEU A 34 10.63 -0.86 10.88
C LEU A 34 11.01 -2.35 10.89
N ALA A 35 10.66 -3.05 11.96
CA ALA A 35 10.92 -4.50 12.06
C ALA A 35 10.19 -5.29 10.97
N PHE A 36 8.94 -4.94 10.66
CA PHE A 36 8.19 -5.53 9.55
C PHE A 36 8.91 -5.31 8.21
N ALA A 37 9.33 -4.07 7.91
CA ALA A 37 10.01 -3.75 6.66
C ALA A 37 11.35 -4.48 6.51
N GLN A 38 12.15 -4.55 7.59
CA GLN A 38 13.42 -5.28 7.61
C GLN A 38 13.26 -6.80 7.45
N GLY A 39 12.09 -7.33 7.75
CA GLY A 39 11.75 -8.76 7.52
C GLY A 39 11.24 -9.07 6.12
N LEU A 40 11.04 -8.07 5.25
CA LEU A 40 10.58 -8.27 3.88
C LEU A 40 11.74 -8.62 2.94
N PRO A 41 11.48 -9.44 1.90
CA PRO A 41 12.44 -9.63 0.81
C PRO A 41 12.80 -8.29 0.13
N ALA A 42 14.05 -8.12 -0.26
CA ALA A 42 14.53 -6.89 -0.92
C ALA A 42 13.73 -6.56 -2.19
N GLY A 43 13.29 -7.57 -2.95
CA GLY A 43 12.45 -7.38 -4.12
C GLY A 43 11.07 -6.75 -3.84
N ASP A 44 10.54 -6.89 -2.62
CA ASP A 44 9.27 -6.26 -2.24
C ASP A 44 9.45 -4.76 -1.96
N LEU A 45 10.65 -4.35 -1.55
CA LEU A 45 10.99 -2.97 -1.20
C LEU A 45 11.47 -2.17 -2.41
N LEU A 46 11.96 -2.84 -3.45
CA LEU A 46 12.60 -2.22 -4.61
C LEU A 46 11.71 -1.18 -5.31
N PHE A 47 10.40 -1.41 -5.35
CA PHE A 47 9.43 -0.56 -6.04
C PHE A 47 8.76 0.49 -5.12
N LEU A 48 9.27 0.64 -3.92
CA LEU A 48 8.89 1.74 -3.04
C LEU A 48 9.78 2.95 -3.36
N PRO A 49 9.22 4.16 -3.48
CA PRO A 49 10.02 5.37 -3.74
C PRO A 49 11.04 5.70 -2.67
N LEU A 50 10.84 5.15 -1.47
CA LEU A 50 11.74 5.31 -0.32
C LEU A 50 11.94 3.94 0.34
N ASP A 51 13.18 3.66 0.74
CA ASP A 51 13.53 2.43 1.45
C ASP A 51 13.06 2.48 2.91
N ILE A 52 11.90 1.86 3.15
CA ILE A 52 11.29 1.78 4.48
C ILE A 52 12.01 0.83 5.45
N SER A 53 13.01 0.09 5.02
CA SER A 53 13.90 -0.66 5.93
C SER A 53 14.88 0.26 6.66
N HIS A 54 14.97 1.53 6.24
CA HIS A 54 15.87 2.51 6.85
C HIS A 54 15.14 3.32 7.93
N PRO A 55 15.68 3.39 9.19
CA PRO A 55 15.03 4.05 10.32
C PRO A 55 14.57 5.49 10.03
N LYS A 56 15.42 6.31 9.38
CA LYS A 56 15.09 7.71 9.06
C LYS A 56 13.89 7.85 8.11
N VAL A 57 13.67 6.88 7.24
CA VAL A 57 12.51 6.85 6.32
C VAL A 57 11.23 6.58 7.10
N VAL A 58 11.26 5.60 8.01
CA VAL A 58 10.12 5.32 8.89
C VAL A 58 9.83 6.50 9.81
N ASP A 59 10.85 7.18 10.35
CA ASP A 59 10.68 8.40 11.16
C ASP A 59 9.99 9.51 10.34
N GLY A 60 10.36 9.68 9.07
CA GLY A 60 9.71 10.61 8.15
C GLY A 60 8.25 10.23 7.89
N TRP A 61 7.99 8.94 7.71
CA TRP A 61 6.63 8.43 7.50
C TRP A 61 5.74 8.68 8.72
N VAL A 62 6.21 8.37 9.92
CA VAL A 62 5.48 8.64 11.17
C VAL A 62 5.13 10.13 11.29
N ARG A 63 6.09 11.04 11.01
CA ARG A 63 5.81 12.49 11.03
C ARG A 63 4.77 12.92 9.99
N SER A 64 4.62 12.17 8.90
CA SER A 64 3.63 12.48 7.85
C SER A 64 2.20 12.02 8.17
N LEU A 65 1.98 11.22 9.22
CA LEU A 65 0.65 10.72 9.58
C LEU A 65 -0.34 11.84 9.91
N ASP A 66 0.14 12.96 10.46
CA ASP A 66 -0.70 14.11 10.80
C ASP A 66 -1.02 15.01 9.59
N SER A 67 -0.33 14.84 8.47
CA SER A 67 -0.45 15.73 7.30
C SER A 67 -1.66 15.45 6.41
N ASN A 68 -2.47 14.45 6.72
CA ASN A 68 -3.59 13.97 5.88
C ASN A 68 -3.17 13.55 4.43
N ARG A 69 -1.85 13.49 4.18
CA ARG A 69 -1.27 13.12 2.89
C ARG A 69 -1.15 11.61 2.74
N THR A 70 -0.78 10.96 3.83
CA THR A 70 -0.55 9.51 3.86
C THR A 70 -1.42 8.88 4.92
N VAL A 71 -2.24 7.92 4.51
CA VAL A 71 -3.04 7.09 5.42
C VAL A 71 -2.61 5.65 5.25
N THR A 72 -2.31 4.99 6.35
CA THR A 72 -1.86 3.59 6.34
C THR A 72 -2.75 2.74 7.22
N VAL A 73 -3.25 1.66 6.65
CA VAL A 73 -3.90 0.57 7.38
C VAL A 73 -2.86 -0.48 7.68
N VAL A 74 -2.71 -0.84 8.94
CA VAL A 74 -1.87 -1.96 9.38
C VAL A 74 -2.74 -3.18 9.64
N ALA A 75 -2.24 -4.34 9.27
CA ALA A 75 -2.83 -5.64 9.60
C ALA A 75 -1.93 -6.34 10.63
N GLU A 76 -2.51 -6.72 11.74
CA GLU A 76 -1.79 -7.40 12.82
C GLU A 76 -2.48 -8.67 13.27
N THR A 77 -1.70 -9.63 13.71
CA THR A 77 -2.17 -10.86 14.37
C THR A 77 -1.22 -11.20 15.52
N ASN A 78 -1.77 -11.51 16.70
CA ASN A 78 -0.99 -11.83 17.90
C ASN A 78 0.07 -10.74 18.23
N GLY A 79 -0.27 -9.46 18.04
CA GLY A 79 0.64 -8.33 18.30
C GLY A 79 1.76 -8.15 17.27
N LYS A 80 1.78 -8.91 16.16
CA LYS A 80 2.78 -8.80 15.10
C LYS A 80 2.15 -8.19 13.85
N LEU A 81 2.80 -7.21 13.24
CA LEU A 81 2.43 -6.68 11.93
C LEU A 81 2.71 -7.72 10.85
N ILE A 82 1.72 -7.96 10.00
CA ILE A 82 1.79 -8.93 8.89
C ILE A 82 1.46 -8.30 7.54
N GLY A 83 1.03 -7.05 7.53
CA GLY A 83 0.74 -6.34 6.29
C GLY A 83 0.49 -4.85 6.51
N LEU A 84 0.73 -4.07 5.46
CA LEU A 84 0.48 -2.64 5.37
C LEU A 84 -0.23 -2.32 4.06
N GLY A 85 -1.26 -1.49 4.13
CA GLY A 85 -1.91 -0.89 2.97
C GLY A 85 -1.86 0.62 3.11
N THR A 86 -1.22 1.32 2.16
CA THR A 86 -0.98 2.76 2.26
C THR A 86 -1.58 3.49 1.07
N LEU A 87 -2.32 4.56 1.35
CA LEU A 87 -2.77 5.55 0.41
C LEU A 87 -1.88 6.79 0.54
N VAL A 88 -1.26 7.21 -0.55
CA VAL A 88 -0.49 8.46 -0.63
C VAL A 88 -1.17 9.40 -1.62
N ARG A 89 -1.61 10.56 -1.14
CA ARG A 89 -2.27 11.59 -1.96
C ARG A 89 -1.22 12.47 -2.64
N SER A 90 -1.50 12.87 -3.88
CA SER A 90 -0.63 13.82 -4.58
C SER A 90 -0.73 15.22 -3.98
N GLU A 91 0.41 15.90 -3.82
CA GLU A 91 0.45 17.30 -3.38
C GLU A 91 0.41 18.29 -4.56
N THR A 92 0.65 17.78 -5.78
CA THR A 92 0.66 18.64 -6.95
C THR A 92 -0.75 19.01 -7.35
N THR A 93 -0.96 20.29 -7.67
CA THR A 93 -2.30 20.83 -8.00
C THR A 93 -2.94 20.11 -9.18
N TRP A 94 -2.15 19.76 -10.20
CA TRP A 94 -2.64 19.08 -11.40
C TRP A 94 -2.92 17.59 -11.20
N ALA A 95 -2.39 16.98 -10.14
CA ALA A 95 -2.60 15.57 -9.79
C ALA A 95 -3.36 15.38 -8.45
N ARG A 96 -4.02 16.43 -7.93
CA ARG A 96 -4.74 16.37 -6.63
C ARG A 96 -5.87 15.36 -6.57
N HIS A 97 -6.37 14.91 -7.72
CA HIS A 97 -7.41 13.90 -7.87
C HIS A 97 -6.87 12.47 -7.83
N LEU A 98 -5.53 12.31 -7.76
CA LEU A 98 -4.87 11.01 -7.78
C LEU A 98 -4.43 10.57 -6.38
N GLY A 99 -4.52 9.25 -6.13
CA GLY A 99 -3.89 8.58 -5.00
C GLY A 99 -2.99 7.45 -5.46
N ASN A 100 -1.85 7.27 -4.80
CA ASN A 100 -1.00 6.09 -5.00
C ASN A 100 -1.28 5.08 -3.89
N ILE A 101 -1.59 3.85 -4.29
CA ILE A 101 -1.80 2.72 -3.38
C ILE A 101 -0.55 1.85 -3.32
N ARG A 102 -0.16 1.46 -2.11
CA ARG A 102 0.96 0.55 -1.86
C ARG A 102 0.51 -0.55 -0.91
N LEU A 103 0.86 -1.78 -1.24
CA LEU A 103 0.53 -2.96 -0.45
C LEU A 103 1.80 -3.74 -0.13
N LEU A 104 1.97 -4.08 1.14
CA LEU A 104 3.04 -4.94 1.61
C LEU A 104 2.44 -6.04 2.48
N VAL A 105 2.83 -7.28 2.21
CA VAL A 105 2.36 -8.45 2.97
C VAL A 105 3.56 -9.32 3.30
N SER A 106 3.72 -9.66 4.59
CA SER A 106 4.79 -10.55 5.02
C SER A 106 4.72 -11.89 4.28
N PRO A 107 5.84 -12.54 3.96
CA PRO A 107 5.86 -13.83 3.26
C PRO A 107 4.93 -14.87 3.90
N ASP A 108 4.92 -14.94 5.24
CA ASP A 108 4.13 -15.90 6.03
C ASP A 108 2.61 -15.64 5.99
N ALA A 109 2.21 -14.46 5.53
CA ALA A 109 0.81 -14.05 5.41
C ALA A 109 0.33 -13.96 3.95
N ARG A 110 1.11 -14.44 2.99
CA ARG A 110 0.70 -14.52 1.59
C ARG A 110 -0.23 -15.69 1.32
N GLY A 111 -0.99 -15.61 0.26
CA GLY A 111 -1.90 -16.68 -0.17
C GLY A 111 -3.13 -16.90 0.72
N ILE A 112 -3.35 -16.06 1.75
CA ILE A 112 -4.55 -16.12 2.60
C ILE A 112 -5.60 -15.06 2.22
N GLY A 113 -5.32 -14.21 1.22
CA GLY A 113 -6.22 -13.14 0.80
C GLY A 113 -5.98 -11.78 1.47
N LEU A 114 -4.95 -11.64 2.31
CA LEU A 114 -4.67 -10.40 3.05
C LEU A 114 -4.39 -9.21 2.11
N GLY A 115 -3.67 -9.42 1.02
CA GLY A 115 -3.40 -8.37 0.03
C GLY A 115 -4.69 -7.77 -0.54
N SER A 116 -5.68 -8.61 -0.89
CA SER A 116 -6.98 -8.15 -1.38
C SER A 116 -7.76 -7.38 -0.31
N VAL A 117 -7.71 -7.83 0.95
CA VAL A 117 -8.36 -7.13 2.06
C VAL A 117 -7.74 -5.75 2.26
N LEU A 118 -6.41 -5.65 2.33
CA LEU A 118 -5.72 -4.36 2.47
C LEU A 118 -5.99 -3.43 1.28
N ALA A 119 -6.01 -3.96 0.06
CA ALA A 119 -6.33 -3.18 -1.13
C ALA A 119 -7.75 -2.59 -1.04
N ASN A 120 -8.75 -3.40 -0.64
CA ASN A 120 -10.12 -2.91 -0.45
C ASN A 120 -10.22 -1.84 0.65
N GLU A 121 -9.44 -1.95 1.73
CA GLU A 121 -9.39 -0.91 2.76
C GLU A 121 -8.86 0.41 2.20
N VAL A 122 -7.71 0.35 1.50
CA VAL A 122 -7.09 1.55 0.92
C VAL A 122 -7.96 2.16 -0.18
N PHE A 123 -8.65 1.31 -0.96
CA PHE A 123 -9.59 1.75 -1.98
C PHE A 123 -10.75 2.56 -1.37
N ALA A 124 -11.36 2.05 -0.32
CA ALA A 124 -12.43 2.77 0.37
C ALA A 124 -11.93 4.09 1.00
N LEU A 125 -10.70 4.12 1.52
CA LEU A 125 -10.09 5.37 1.99
C LEU A 125 -9.89 6.38 0.84
N ALA A 126 -9.61 5.91 -0.37
CA ALA A 126 -9.49 6.76 -1.56
C ALA A 126 -10.85 7.34 -1.98
N GLU A 127 -11.92 6.53 -1.97
CA GLU A 127 -13.30 6.98 -2.21
C GLU A 127 -13.72 8.04 -1.18
N GLU A 128 -13.52 7.76 0.11
CA GLU A 128 -13.84 8.69 1.21
C GLU A 128 -13.06 10.00 1.12
N ALA A 129 -11.83 9.94 0.60
CA ALA A 129 -11.00 11.12 0.35
C ALA A 129 -11.42 11.92 -0.91
N GLY A 130 -12.44 11.45 -1.66
CA GLY A 130 -12.92 12.08 -2.88
C GLY A 130 -11.91 12.01 -4.03
N LEU A 131 -11.02 11.00 -4.03
CA LEU A 131 -10.10 10.80 -5.14
C LEU A 131 -10.85 10.22 -6.34
N GLN A 132 -10.44 10.62 -7.52
CA GLN A 132 -11.06 10.18 -8.77
C GLN A 132 -10.35 8.97 -9.37
N LYS A 133 -9.04 8.87 -9.14
CA LYS A 133 -8.22 7.79 -9.69
C LYS A 133 -7.18 7.33 -8.66
N VAL A 134 -6.99 6.03 -8.57
CA VAL A 134 -5.91 5.43 -7.77
C VAL A 134 -4.94 4.68 -8.69
N VAL A 135 -3.65 4.80 -8.37
CA VAL A 135 -2.54 4.27 -9.16
C VAL A 135 -1.74 3.31 -8.30
N ALA A 136 -1.42 2.15 -8.84
CA ALA A 136 -0.50 1.18 -8.27
C ALA A 136 0.70 1.01 -9.19
N GLN A 137 1.90 0.94 -8.62
CA GLN A 137 3.14 0.71 -9.34
C GLN A 137 3.82 -0.54 -8.77
N MET A 138 4.31 -1.40 -9.64
CA MET A 138 4.94 -2.66 -9.26
C MET A 138 5.88 -3.16 -10.34
N ALA A 139 6.74 -4.10 -9.97
CA ALA A 139 7.58 -4.79 -10.96
C ALA A 139 6.75 -5.61 -11.93
N ALA A 140 7.22 -5.70 -13.17
CA ALA A 140 6.63 -6.59 -14.16
C ALA A 140 6.69 -8.06 -13.74
N GLU A 141 7.64 -8.42 -12.89
CA GLU A 141 7.82 -9.78 -12.36
C GLU A 141 6.88 -10.11 -11.20
N GLN A 142 6.29 -9.11 -10.54
CA GLN A 142 5.38 -9.29 -9.39
C GLN A 142 3.97 -9.73 -9.81
N ARG A 143 3.87 -10.88 -10.50
CA ARG A 143 2.60 -11.41 -11.05
C ARG A 143 1.50 -11.58 -10.00
N GLY A 144 1.87 -11.94 -8.77
CA GLY A 144 0.92 -12.07 -7.66
C GLY A 144 0.28 -10.74 -7.27
N ALA A 145 1.05 -9.65 -7.25
CA ALA A 145 0.55 -8.31 -6.98
C ALA A 145 -0.36 -7.84 -8.14
N GLN A 146 0.06 -8.02 -9.39
CA GLN A 146 -0.76 -7.68 -10.57
C GLN A 146 -2.12 -8.37 -10.51
N ALA A 147 -2.16 -9.68 -10.24
CA ALA A 147 -3.40 -10.44 -10.14
C ALA A 147 -4.36 -9.92 -9.04
N VAL A 148 -3.83 -9.38 -7.93
CA VAL A 148 -4.65 -8.74 -6.88
C VAL A 148 -5.29 -7.47 -7.44
N PHE A 149 -4.53 -6.60 -8.08
CA PHE A 149 -5.04 -5.35 -8.63
C PHE A 149 -5.98 -5.57 -9.81
N GLU A 150 -5.70 -6.53 -10.69
CA GLU A 150 -6.61 -6.92 -11.79
C GLU A 150 -7.98 -7.37 -11.26
N LYS A 151 -8.01 -8.22 -10.22
CA LYS A 151 -9.26 -8.66 -9.57
C LYS A 151 -10.06 -7.52 -8.95
N LEU A 152 -9.40 -6.43 -8.57
CA LEU A 152 -10.03 -5.22 -8.06
C LEU A 152 -10.48 -4.27 -9.18
N GLY A 153 -10.27 -4.64 -10.45
CA GLY A 153 -10.67 -3.85 -11.60
C GLY A 153 -9.61 -2.83 -12.08
N PHE A 154 -8.39 -2.88 -11.53
CA PHE A 154 -7.29 -2.06 -12.07
C PHE A 154 -6.92 -2.52 -13.46
N LYS A 155 -6.61 -1.57 -14.33
CA LYS A 155 -6.14 -1.80 -15.70
C LYS A 155 -4.69 -1.37 -15.83
N ALA A 156 -3.89 -2.12 -16.60
CA ALA A 156 -2.54 -1.70 -16.94
C ALA A 156 -2.60 -0.47 -17.86
N GLU A 157 -1.92 0.60 -17.47
CA GLU A 157 -1.85 1.87 -18.22
C GLU A 157 -0.54 1.99 -18.99
N ALA A 158 0.57 1.57 -18.37
CA ALA A 158 1.90 1.68 -18.95
C ALA A 158 2.84 0.58 -18.46
N LEU A 159 3.75 0.17 -19.36
CA LEU A 159 4.96 -0.57 -19.05
C LEU A 159 6.15 0.36 -19.34
N MET A 160 6.94 0.63 -18.31
CA MET A 160 8.13 1.47 -18.42
C MET A 160 9.35 0.55 -18.33
N ALA A 161 9.99 0.31 -19.49
CA ALA A 161 11.13 -0.57 -19.58
C ALA A 161 12.35 0.02 -18.85
N ASP A 162 13.10 -0.84 -18.14
CA ASP A 162 14.36 -0.49 -17.44
C ASP A 162 14.23 0.71 -16.48
N TYR A 163 13.06 0.88 -15.86
CA TYR A 163 12.72 2.10 -15.12
C TYR A 163 13.22 2.11 -13.69
N VAL A 164 13.36 0.94 -13.05
CA VAL A 164 13.80 0.80 -11.65
C VAL A 164 15.14 0.07 -11.63
N MET A 165 16.06 0.49 -10.76
CA MET A 165 17.36 -0.15 -10.60
C MET A 165 17.48 -0.75 -9.21
N ASP A 166 17.92 -2.01 -9.12
CA ASP A 166 18.19 -2.68 -7.85
C ASP A 166 19.57 -2.30 -7.28
N ALA A 167 19.83 -2.73 -6.04
CA ALA A 167 21.09 -2.46 -5.36
C ALA A 167 22.32 -3.09 -6.05
N GLN A 168 22.11 -4.03 -6.96
CA GLN A 168 23.15 -4.65 -7.78
C GLN A 168 23.36 -3.95 -9.15
N GLY A 169 22.61 -2.86 -9.41
CA GLY A 169 22.68 -2.09 -10.64
C GLY A 169 21.93 -2.73 -11.81
N ARG A 170 21.08 -3.73 -11.59
CA ARG A 170 20.23 -4.33 -12.62
C ARG A 170 18.95 -3.53 -12.74
N THR A 171 18.51 -3.33 -13.98
CA THR A 171 17.26 -2.65 -14.26
C THR A 171 16.07 -3.62 -14.27
N HIS A 172 14.90 -3.09 -13.98
CA HIS A 172 13.64 -3.82 -13.96
C HIS A 172 12.54 -2.96 -14.59
N ASP A 173 11.60 -3.62 -15.24
CA ASP A 173 10.44 -2.98 -15.83
C ASP A 173 9.41 -2.63 -14.74
N LEU A 174 8.84 -1.43 -14.84
CA LEU A 174 7.76 -0.97 -13.98
C LEU A 174 6.43 -1.05 -14.71
N ILE A 175 5.45 -1.74 -14.12
CA ILE A 175 4.06 -1.66 -14.55
C ILE A 175 3.34 -0.60 -13.72
N VAL A 176 2.62 0.28 -14.42
CA VAL A 176 1.69 1.24 -13.82
C VAL A 176 0.28 0.73 -14.10
N MET A 177 -0.48 0.51 -13.05
CA MET A 177 -1.89 0.13 -13.12
C MET A 177 -2.74 1.22 -12.47
N SER A 178 -3.95 1.42 -12.95
CA SER A 178 -4.87 2.39 -12.36
C SER A 178 -6.31 1.88 -12.30
N TYR A 179 -7.06 2.49 -11.40
CA TYR A 179 -8.50 2.32 -11.27
C TYR A 179 -9.17 3.69 -11.19
N ASP A 180 -10.23 3.87 -11.97
CA ASP A 180 -11.08 5.05 -11.91
C ASP A 180 -12.12 4.85 -10.80
N VAL A 181 -12.01 5.65 -9.74
CA VAL A 181 -12.88 5.58 -8.56
C VAL A 181 -14.28 6.11 -8.86
N THR A 182 -14.38 7.02 -9.82
CA THR A 182 -15.65 7.73 -10.14
C THR A 182 -16.44 7.09 -11.25
N GLY A 183 -15.88 6.11 -11.96
CA GLY A 183 -16.52 5.45 -13.11
C GLY A 183 -16.68 6.37 -14.35
N LEU A 184 -15.89 7.45 -14.43
CA LEU A 184 -16.00 8.44 -15.52
C LEU A 184 -15.47 7.94 -16.88
N ASN A 185 -14.93 6.72 -16.95
CA ASN A 185 -14.34 6.14 -18.17
C ASN A 185 -15.13 4.91 -18.68
N GLU A 186 -16.46 4.88 -18.48
CA GLU A 186 -17.34 3.96 -19.19
C GLU A 186 -17.77 4.51 -20.55
#